data_eef869b1367508a80bca5556826d4893
#
_entry.id   eef869b1367508a80bca5556826d4893
#
_cell.length_a   1.000
_cell.length_b   1.000
_cell.length_c   1.000
_cell.angle_alpha   90.00
_cell.angle_beta   90.00
_cell.angle_gamma   90.00
#
_symmetry.space_group_name_H-M   'P 1'
#
loop_
_entity.id
_entity.type
_entity.pdbx_description
1 polymer ?
#
loop_
_entity_poly.entity_id
_entity_poly.type
_entity_poly.pdbx_seq_one_letter_code
_entity_poly.pdbx_strand_id
1 'polypeptide(L)'
;RSNINRTAQDISSPDKSLDVKKPNQDSKTDLAAANAIMDSIIWQFQTDDKMIETTEPTIPIGADPSLSDDALDAAFALLSSRVRPQSFAPVFEMPPKGDGVIRVGLLVPLSGEYAALGMEIRRSVEMALFKISNPKIEIVFLDTKGGETAGNAAMTGLNSDVDIFIGPLFTDAVTQARAVTDQMRDGRSRPPMLLLSNNVDVASADRWLMGYLPEQQLDGLLGHAVSTGKRRFALIAQDSLFGQRLLTHASQRLADFGLTPEAVRVLSDDELADETNLKNAIRAFTRYTAPIDDVPLAKDSPFDAVIFAGDPAFALRTAPVLAFYDVGPDRALYLGNALWNQHQLLV
;
A
#
# COMPACT_ATOMS: atom_id res chain seq x y z
N ARG A 1 -28.99 2.33 65.05
CA ARG A 1 -30.14 1.47 64.67
C ARG A 1 -30.03 1.24 63.19
N SER A 2 -29.84 0.13 62.60
CA SER A 2 -29.76 -1.27 63.00
C SER A 2 -28.96 -2.00 61.92
N ASN A 3 -28.11 -2.86 62.40
CA ASN A 3 -27.52 -4.03 61.76
C ASN A 3 -28.35 -4.68 60.65
N ILE A 4 -27.68 -5.23 59.65
CA ILE A 4 -27.79 -6.64 59.34
C ILE A 4 -26.52 -7.11 58.62
N ASN A 5 -25.78 -8.01 59.25
CA ASN A 5 -24.83 -8.99 58.73
C ASN A 5 -25.52 -9.91 57.72
N ARG A 6 -24.85 -10.28 56.63
CA ARG A 6 -24.99 -11.62 56.01
C ARG A 6 -23.69 -12.05 55.31
N THR A 7 -23.01 -12.91 56.00
CA THR A 7 -22.35 -14.17 55.63
C THR A 7 -21.93 -14.39 54.19
N ALA A 8 -20.64 -14.65 54.07
CA ALA A 8 -19.98 -15.31 52.97
C ALA A 8 -20.55 -16.73 52.80
N GLN A 9 -20.81 -17.12 51.57
CA GLN A 9 -20.91 -18.51 51.18
C GLN A 9 -20.09 -18.75 49.92
N ASP A 10 -19.19 -19.71 50.02
CA ASP A 10 -18.42 -20.41 48.99
C ASP A 10 -19.24 -20.66 47.73
N ILE A 11 -18.66 -20.28 46.59
CA ILE A 11 -18.94 -21.00 45.35
C ILE A 11 -17.60 -21.33 44.70
N SER A 12 -17.28 -22.59 44.76
CA SER A 12 -16.21 -23.30 44.10
C SER A 12 -16.23 -23.05 42.59
N SER A 13 -15.07 -22.74 42.04
CA SER A 13 -14.74 -22.73 40.63
C SER A 13 -14.96 -24.10 39.99
N PRO A 14 -15.39 -24.16 38.73
CA PRO A 14 -14.92 -25.20 37.83
C PRO A 14 -13.88 -24.61 36.86
N ASP A 15 -12.73 -25.18 36.97
CA ASP A 15 -11.64 -25.23 36.04
C ASP A 15 -12.18 -25.48 34.60
N LYS A 16 -12.07 -24.50 33.72
CA LYS A 16 -12.14 -24.69 32.28
C LYS A 16 -10.81 -24.30 31.71
N SER A 17 -9.94 -25.31 31.64
CA SER A 17 -8.79 -25.30 30.74
C SER A 17 -9.25 -24.92 29.33
N LEU A 18 -8.91 -23.71 28.91
CA LEU A 18 -8.98 -23.30 27.52
C LEU A 18 -7.93 -24.11 26.74
N ASP A 19 -8.41 -25.11 26.02
CA ASP A 19 -7.64 -25.79 24.97
C ASP A 19 -7.11 -24.75 23.97
N VAL A 20 -5.86 -24.36 24.11
CA VAL A 20 -5.12 -23.62 23.11
C VAL A 20 -4.89 -24.60 21.96
N LYS A 21 -5.77 -24.51 20.95
CA LYS A 21 -5.55 -25.17 19.67
C LYS A 21 -4.17 -24.81 19.15
N LYS A 22 -3.32 -25.80 18.99
CA LYS A 22 -2.02 -25.67 18.31
C LYS A 22 -2.24 -25.07 16.92
N PRO A 23 -1.41 -24.11 16.50
CA PRO A 23 -1.52 -23.54 15.15
C PRO A 23 -1.35 -24.66 14.12
N ASN A 24 -2.23 -24.63 13.14
CA ASN A 24 -2.29 -25.58 12.03
C ASN A 24 -0.94 -25.60 11.29
N GLN A 25 -0.50 -26.77 10.84
CA GLN A 25 0.79 -26.94 10.17
C GLN A 25 0.87 -26.13 8.85
N ASP A 26 -0.29 -25.83 8.26
CA ASP A 26 -0.40 -25.06 6.99
C ASP A 26 0.06 -23.60 7.15
N SER A 27 -0.17 -22.97 8.32
CA SER A 27 0.27 -21.59 8.56
C SER A 27 1.80 -21.40 8.64
N LYS A 28 2.55 -22.48 8.92
CA LYS A 28 4.02 -22.42 8.91
C LYS A 28 4.60 -22.50 7.50
N THR A 29 3.92 -23.16 6.60
CA THR A 29 4.30 -23.27 5.18
C THR A 29 4.10 -21.95 4.47
N ASP A 30 2.99 -21.25 4.75
CA ASP A 30 2.68 -19.94 4.18
C ASP A 30 3.63 -18.85 4.69
N LEU A 31 4.03 -18.91 5.96
CA LEU A 31 5.01 -17.97 6.52
C LEU A 31 6.42 -18.21 5.97
N ALA A 32 6.77 -19.46 5.70
CA ALA A 32 8.05 -19.81 5.07
C ALA A 32 8.10 -19.35 3.61
N ALA A 33 7.00 -19.49 2.88
CA ALA A 33 6.88 -19.01 1.50
C ALA A 33 6.93 -17.46 1.43
N ALA A 34 6.24 -16.77 2.34
CA ALA A 34 6.29 -15.31 2.43
C ALA A 34 7.70 -14.78 2.78
N ASN A 35 8.41 -15.46 3.67
CA ASN A 35 9.80 -15.11 4.00
C ASN A 35 10.77 -15.40 2.84
N ALA A 36 10.56 -16.49 2.09
CA ALA A 36 11.37 -16.80 0.90
C ALA A 36 11.19 -15.75 -0.21
N ILE A 37 9.98 -15.23 -0.39
CA ILE A 37 9.68 -14.13 -1.32
C ILE A 37 10.34 -12.83 -0.86
N MET A 38 10.30 -12.51 0.43
CA MET A 38 10.98 -11.33 0.99
C MET A 38 12.51 -11.43 0.87
N ASP A 39 13.08 -12.61 1.13
CA ASP A 39 14.52 -12.83 0.98
C ASP A 39 14.97 -12.75 -0.49
N SER A 40 14.14 -13.22 -1.43
CA SER A 40 14.38 -13.09 -2.87
C SER A 40 14.38 -11.63 -3.34
N ILE A 41 13.42 -10.83 -2.85
CA ILE A 41 13.35 -9.40 -3.15
C ILE A 41 14.57 -8.65 -2.59
N ILE A 42 15.00 -8.97 -1.36
CA ILE A 42 16.16 -8.33 -0.72
C ILE A 42 17.46 -8.73 -1.44
N TRP A 43 17.57 -9.97 -1.92
CA TRP A 43 18.76 -10.46 -2.61
C TRP A 43 18.95 -9.79 -3.99
N GLN A 44 17.88 -9.52 -4.73
CA GLN A 44 17.94 -8.83 -6.03
C GLN A 44 18.47 -7.39 -5.93
N PHE A 45 18.27 -6.70 -4.80
CA PHE A 45 18.82 -5.36 -4.59
C PHE A 45 20.32 -5.33 -4.25
N GLN A 46 20.96 -6.49 -4.03
CA GLN A 46 22.38 -6.57 -3.61
C GLN A 46 23.35 -7.01 -4.70
N THR A 47 22.90 -7.37 -5.92
CA THR A 47 23.77 -8.04 -6.90
C THR A 47 23.94 -7.36 -8.26
N ASP A 48 23.40 -6.18 -8.51
CA ASP A 48 23.51 -5.54 -9.83
C ASP A 48 24.67 -4.53 -9.92
N ASP A 49 25.90 -5.06 -10.05
CA ASP A 49 27.06 -4.30 -10.55
C ASP A 49 27.70 -4.99 -11.79
N LYS A 50 26.89 -5.62 -12.63
CA LYS A 50 27.33 -6.14 -13.94
C LYS A 50 26.29 -5.91 -15.04
N MET A 51 26.71 -5.12 -16.05
CA MET A 51 26.01 -4.93 -17.33
C MET A 51 25.65 -6.27 -17.97
N ILE A 52 24.35 -6.47 -18.24
CA ILE A 52 23.85 -7.60 -19.03
C ILE A 52 23.45 -7.06 -20.41
N GLU A 53 24.11 -7.58 -21.45
CA GLU A 53 23.70 -7.42 -22.85
C GLU A 53 22.31 -8.02 -23.06
N THR A 54 21.41 -7.22 -23.63
CA THR A 54 20.02 -7.61 -23.87
C THR A 54 19.88 -8.44 -25.15
N THR A 55 19.63 -9.73 -25.01
CA THR A 55 18.94 -10.53 -26.03
C THR A 55 17.46 -10.62 -25.65
N GLU A 56 16.58 -10.20 -26.56
CA GLU A 56 15.11 -10.26 -26.37
C GLU A 56 14.66 -11.71 -26.18
N PRO A 57 13.92 -12.05 -25.11
CA PRO A 57 13.35 -13.38 -24.96
C PRO A 57 12.06 -13.49 -25.80
N THR A 58 12.06 -14.43 -26.73
CA THR A 58 10.89 -14.83 -27.50
C THR A 58 10.00 -15.71 -26.60
N ILE A 59 8.80 -15.26 -26.27
CA ILE A 59 7.81 -16.02 -25.48
C ILE A 59 7.06 -16.97 -26.41
N PRO A 60 7.02 -18.30 -26.15
CA PRO A 60 6.18 -19.21 -26.91
C PRO A 60 4.69 -18.97 -26.61
N ILE A 61 3.92 -18.71 -27.66
CA ILE A 61 2.45 -18.62 -27.59
C ILE A 61 1.89 -20.05 -27.49
N GLY A 62 1.32 -20.41 -26.33
CA GLY A 62 0.61 -21.67 -26.18
C GLY A 62 0.78 -22.43 -24.87
N ALA A 63 0.88 -21.77 -23.74
CA ALA A 63 0.91 -22.44 -22.44
C ALA A 63 -0.40 -22.25 -21.66
N ASP A 64 -0.87 -23.39 -21.11
CA ASP A 64 -1.99 -23.63 -20.22
C ASP A 64 -2.03 -22.63 -19.03
N PRO A 65 -3.21 -22.09 -18.59
CA PRO A 65 -3.32 -21.03 -17.61
C PRO A 65 -3.17 -21.44 -16.14
N SER A 66 -2.51 -22.55 -15.83
CA SER A 66 -1.97 -22.76 -14.47
C SER A 66 -0.63 -22.04 -14.40
N LEU A 67 -0.65 -20.77 -14.04
CA LEU A 67 0.56 -19.98 -13.80
C LEU A 67 1.43 -20.69 -12.76
N SER A 68 2.56 -21.25 -13.20
CA SER A 68 3.62 -21.68 -12.30
C SER A 68 4.28 -20.43 -11.68
N ASP A 69 4.77 -20.56 -10.47
CA ASP A 69 5.50 -19.48 -9.77
C ASP A 69 6.63 -18.89 -10.63
N ASP A 70 7.25 -19.68 -11.51
CA ASP A 70 8.27 -19.26 -12.49
C ASP A 70 7.75 -18.22 -13.50
N ALA A 71 6.47 -18.25 -13.86
CA ALA A 71 5.88 -17.27 -14.79
C ALA A 71 5.58 -15.93 -14.12
N LEU A 72 5.27 -15.94 -12.82
CA LEU A 72 5.14 -14.74 -12.00
C LEU A 72 6.51 -14.05 -11.81
N ASP A 73 7.55 -14.84 -11.53
CA ASP A 73 8.91 -14.34 -11.35
C ASP A 73 9.47 -13.76 -12.67
N ALA A 74 9.22 -14.39 -13.81
CA ALA A 74 9.58 -13.87 -15.11
C ALA A 74 8.84 -12.57 -15.47
N ALA A 75 7.55 -12.44 -15.10
CA ALA A 75 6.78 -11.22 -15.30
C ALA A 75 7.26 -10.08 -14.38
N PHE A 76 7.63 -10.37 -13.13
CA PHE A 76 8.24 -9.42 -12.21
C PHE A 76 9.63 -8.96 -12.68
N ALA A 77 10.45 -9.87 -13.19
CA ALA A 77 11.74 -9.54 -13.76
C ALA A 77 11.64 -8.64 -15.00
N LEU A 78 10.65 -8.90 -15.87
CA LEU A 78 10.36 -8.07 -17.05
C LEU A 78 9.82 -6.67 -16.68
N LEU A 79 9.00 -6.58 -15.64
CA LEU A 79 8.47 -5.30 -15.15
C LEU A 79 9.56 -4.45 -14.49
N SER A 80 10.42 -5.07 -13.69
CA SER A 80 11.55 -4.38 -13.05
C SER A 80 12.63 -3.94 -14.04
N SER A 81 12.83 -4.67 -15.15
CA SER A 81 13.79 -4.27 -16.19
C SER A 81 13.30 -3.13 -17.09
N ARG A 82 11.98 -2.91 -17.21
CA ARG A 82 11.38 -1.81 -18.00
C ARG A 82 11.20 -0.52 -17.21
N VAL A 83 11.09 -0.59 -15.90
CA VAL A 83 11.18 0.58 -15.03
C VAL A 83 12.67 0.87 -14.81
N ARG A 84 13.34 1.46 -15.82
CA ARG A 84 14.59 2.16 -15.51
C ARG A 84 14.21 3.36 -14.64
N PRO A 85 14.57 3.39 -13.35
CA PRO A 85 14.61 4.65 -12.67
C PRO A 85 15.60 5.48 -13.50
N GLN A 86 15.15 6.58 -14.07
CA GLN A 86 16.11 7.59 -14.51
C GLN A 86 16.95 7.88 -13.28
N SER A 87 18.18 7.46 -13.30
CA SER A 87 19.11 7.61 -12.20
C SER A 87 19.47 9.09 -12.03
N PHE A 88 18.54 9.84 -11.50
CA PHE A 88 18.85 11.00 -10.70
C PHE A 88 19.02 10.51 -9.26
N ALA A 89 19.97 9.60 -9.05
CA ALA A 89 20.53 9.47 -7.74
C ALA A 89 21.46 10.68 -7.57
N PRO A 90 21.06 11.74 -6.86
CA PRO A 90 22.06 12.64 -6.33
C PRO A 90 22.93 11.76 -5.46
N VAL A 91 24.22 11.68 -5.77
CA VAL A 91 25.19 11.08 -4.85
C VAL A 91 25.14 11.94 -3.61
N PHE A 92 24.36 11.49 -2.63
CA PHE A 92 24.27 12.18 -1.35
C PHE A 92 25.48 11.73 -0.55
N GLU A 93 26.56 12.53 -0.63
CA GLU A 93 27.68 12.39 0.27
C GLU A 93 27.29 13.03 1.60
N MET A 94 26.99 12.21 2.60
CA MET A 94 26.89 12.69 3.97
C MET A 94 28.27 13.21 4.40
N PRO A 95 28.40 14.48 4.76
CA PRO A 95 29.66 14.99 5.25
C PRO A 95 30.05 14.22 6.53
N PRO A 96 31.28 13.71 6.65
CA PRO A 96 31.70 12.98 7.82
C PRO A 96 31.65 13.92 9.04
N LYS A 97 30.82 13.57 10.03
CA LYS A 97 30.87 14.21 11.34
C LYS A 97 32.13 13.79 12.09
N GLY A 98 32.66 14.66 12.93
CA GLY A 98 33.90 14.43 13.64
C GLY A 98 33.90 13.21 14.57
N ASP A 99 32.73 12.72 15.01
CA ASP A 99 32.57 11.52 15.84
C ASP A 99 32.33 10.24 15.02
N GLY A 100 32.08 10.36 13.72
CA GLY A 100 31.79 9.25 12.82
C GLY A 100 30.51 8.50 13.15
N VAL A 101 29.61 9.08 13.95
CA VAL A 101 28.30 8.51 14.30
C VAL A 101 27.24 9.08 13.37
N ILE A 102 26.40 8.19 12.82
CA ILE A 102 25.25 8.54 11.99
C ILE A 102 24.01 8.58 12.89
N ARG A 103 23.39 9.74 13.01
CA ARG A 103 22.16 9.93 13.78
C ARG A 103 20.96 9.92 12.87
N VAL A 104 20.09 8.93 13.07
CA VAL A 104 18.84 8.75 12.31
C VAL A 104 17.66 9.25 13.17
N GLY A 105 16.98 10.29 12.73
CA GLY A 105 15.76 10.79 13.39
C GLY A 105 14.55 10.01 12.91
N LEU A 106 13.89 9.25 13.79
CA LEU A 106 12.66 8.53 13.47
C LEU A 106 11.44 9.39 13.83
N LEU A 107 10.79 9.97 12.82
CA LEU A 107 9.60 10.82 12.94
C LEU A 107 8.34 9.96 12.78
N VAL A 108 7.76 9.50 13.89
CA VAL A 108 6.57 8.64 13.91
C VAL A 108 5.62 9.03 15.06
N PRO A 109 4.33 8.71 14.99
CA PRO A 109 3.37 9.01 16.05
C PRO A 109 3.57 8.05 17.24
N LEU A 110 4.38 8.44 18.23
CA LEU A 110 4.62 7.65 19.43
C LEU A 110 3.55 7.85 20.50
N SER A 111 2.72 8.88 20.36
CA SER A 111 1.57 9.19 21.21
C SER A 111 0.35 9.60 20.36
N GLY A 112 -0.83 9.73 21.02
CA GLY A 112 -2.08 10.07 20.34
C GLY A 112 -2.76 8.89 19.67
N GLU A 113 -3.68 9.17 18.76
CA GLU A 113 -4.56 8.19 18.10
C GLU A 113 -3.79 7.09 17.35
N TYR A 114 -2.69 7.44 16.71
CA TYR A 114 -1.88 6.52 15.90
C TYR A 114 -0.68 5.93 16.65
N ALA A 115 -0.65 6.03 18.00
CA ALA A 115 0.49 5.57 18.80
C ALA A 115 0.80 4.08 18.60
N ALA A 116 -0.22 3.23 18.43
CA ALA A 116 -0.02 1.81 18.19
C ALA A 116 0.81 1.55 16.93
N LEU A 117 0.47 2.23 15.83
CA LEU A 117 1.19 2.14 14.54
C LEU A 117 2.63 2.66 14.68
N GLY A 118 2.81 3.82 15.33
CA GLY A 118 4.14 4.39 15.56
C GLY A 118 5.03 3.49 16.42
N MET A 119 4.47 2.82 17.41
CA MET A 119 5.19 1.87 18.25
C MET A 119 5.61 0.61 17.48
N GLU A 120 4.79 0.10 16.55
CA GLU A 120 5.18 -1.03 15.70
C GLU A 120 6.33 -0.65 14.76
N ILE A 121 6.29 0.54 14.16
CA ILE A 121 7.39 1.05 13.34
C ILE A 121 8.65 1.19 14.19
N ARG A 122 8.56 1.78 15.39
CA ARG A 122 9.67 1.89 16.34
C ARG A 122 10.28 0.52 16.64
N ARG A 123 9.48 -0.48 17.00
CA ARG A 123 9.96 -1.84 17.29
C ARG A 123 10.68 -2.45 16.09
N SER A 124 10.15 -2.25 14.88
CA SER A 124 10.78 -2.72 13.65
C SER A 124 12.15 -2.10 13.43
N VAL A 125 12.29 -0.78 13.68
CA VAL A 125 13.57 -0.07 13.59
C VAL A 125 14.55 -0.53 14.69
N GLU A 126 14.09 -0.74 15.93
CA GLU A 126 14.90 -1.26 17.03
C GLU A 126 15.41 -2.68 16.71
N MET A 127 14.56 -3.56 16.13
CA MET A 127 14.98 -4.90 15.68
C MET A 127 16.00 -4.82 14.53
N ALA A 128 15.81 -3.93 13.58
CA ALA A 128 16.74 -3.72 12.48
C ALA A 128 18.11 -3.24 13.00
N LEU A 129 18.11 -2.27 13.91
CA LEU A 129 19.34 -1.75 14.55
C LEU A 129 20.09 -2.86 15.30
N PHE A 130 19.36 -3.68 16.04
CA PHE A 130 19.94 -4.85 16.74
C PHE A 130 20.55 -5.85 15.75
N LYS A 131 19.86 -6.14 14.64
CA LYS A 131 20.36 -7.04 13.59
C LYS A 131 21.61 -6.48 12.90
N ILE A 132 21.63 -5.18 12.59
CA ILE A 132 22.77 -4.50 11.95
C ILE A 132 23.99 -4.48 12.87
N SER A 133 23.79 -4.35 14.19
CA SER A 133 24.83 -4.34 15.22
C SER A 133 25.98 -3.35 14.93
N ASN A 134 25.65 -2.20 14.33
CA ASN A 134 26.64 -1.16 14.02
C ASN A 134 26.64 -0.07 15.11
N PRO A 135 27.69 0.04 15.94
CA PRO A 135 27.73 1.02 17.03
C PRO A 135 27.82 2.48 16.55
N LYS A 136 28.00 2.69 15.25
CA LYS A 136 28.04 4.03 14.65
C LYS A 136 26.66 4.53 14.19
N ILE A 137 25.59 3.79 14.44
CA ILE A 137 24.23 4.21 14.12
C ILE A 137 23.46 4.45 15.40
N GLU A 138 22.97 5.66 15.58
CA GLU A 138 22.10 6.07 16.69
C GLU A 138 20.72 6.46 16.17
N ILE A 139 19.67 6.01 16.86
CA ILE A 139 18.29 6.38 16.53
C ILE A 139 17.77 7.41 17.53
N VAL A 140 17.33 8.55 17.04
CA VAL A 140 16.63 9.58 17.81
C VAL A 140 15.14 9.45 17.56
N PHE A 141 14.38 9.01 18.57
CA PHE A 141 12.94 8.87 18.48
C PHE A 141 12.24 10.20 18.65
N LEU A 142 11.41 10.58 17.68
CA LEU A 142 10.79 11.89 17.55
C LEU A 142 9.28 11.74 17.36
N ASP A 143 8.51 12.11 18.39
CA ASP A 143 7.06 11.93 18.39
C ASP A 143 6.36 13.00 17.55
N THR A 144 5.67 12.57 16.50
CA THR A 144 4.87 13.44 15.62
C THR A 144 3.43 13.59 16.09
N LYS A 145 2.98 12.82 17.05
CA LYS A 145 1.62 12.82 17.61
C LYS A 145 0.53 12.87 16.52
N GLY A 146 0.68 12.00 15.50
CA GLY A 146 -0.24 11.96 14.36
C GLY A 146 -0.15 13.14 13.38
N GLY A 147 0.84 14.02 13.55
CA GLY A 147 1.04 15.22 12.74
C GLY A 147 1.07 16.52 13.56
N GLU A 148 0.37 16.57 14.69
CA GLU A 148 0.22 17.80 15.49
C GLU A 148 1.53 18.43 15.94
N THR A 149 2.56 17.63 16.21
CA THR A 149 3.86 18.07 16.73
C THR A 149 5.02 17.80 15.77
N ALA A 150 4.75 17.43 14.52
CA ALA A 150 5.77 17.01 13.57
C ALA A 150 6.84 18.08 13.30
N GLY A 151 6.46 19.36 13.25
CA GLY A 151 7.40 20.45 13.11
C GLY A 151 8.33 20.58 14.33
N ASN A 152 7.80 20.48 15.55
CA ASN A 152 8.60 20.53 16.78
C ASN A 152 9.51 19.30 16.90
N ALA A 153 9.01 18.13 16.50
CA ALA A 153 9.79 16.89 16.46
C ALA A 153 10.97 17.01 15.47
N ALA A 154 10.74 17.55 14.28
CA ALA A 154 11.80 17.82 13.31
C ALA A 154 12.84 18.83 13.87
N MET A 155 12.40 19.91 14.52
CA MET A 155 13.29 20.86 15.17
C MET A 155 14.15 20.20 16.26
N THR A 156 13.55 19.34 17.08
CA THR A 156 14.26 18.55 18.09
C THR A 156 15.33 17.66 17.45
N GLY A 157 15.01 17.00 16.34
CA GLY A 157 15.97 16.21 15.59
C GLY A 157 17.13 17.03 15.04
N LEU A 158 16.87 18.23 14.50
CA LEU A 158 17.90 19.14 14.02
C LEU A 158 18.82 19.59 15.16
N ASN A 159 18.26 19.90 16.33
CA ASN A 159 19.03 20.26 17.52
C ASN A 159 19.84 19.08 18.10
N SER A 160 19.47 17.84 17.75
CA SER A 160 20.17 16.62 18.12
C SER A 160 21.18 16.18 17.05
N ASP A 161 21.50 17.05 16.09
CA ASP A 161 22.42 16.78 14.99
C ASP A 161 22.07 15.52 14.18
N VAL A 162 20.78 15.29 13.90
CA VAL A 162 20.31 14.22 13.04
C VAL A 162 20.87 14.39 11.61
N ASP A 163 21.35 13.30 11.03
CA ASP A 163 21.93 13.27 9.68
C ASP A 163 20.90 12.93 8.59
N ILE A 164 19.90 12.13 8.95
CA ILE A 164 18.82 11.69 8.06
C ILE A 164 17.56 11.47 8.88
N PHE A 165 16.40 11.80 8.33
CA PHE A 165 15.12 11.49 8.93
C PHE A 165 14.46 10.28 8.23
N ILE A 166 13.86 9.38 9.00
CA ILE A 166 12.91 8.36 8.56
C ILE A 166 11.52 8.76 9.05
N GLY A 167 10.56 8.82 8.13
CA GLY A 167 9.27 9.47 8.36
C GLY A 167 9.28 10.94 7.89
N PRO A 168 8.21 11.69 8.16
CA PRO A 168 6.96 11.26 8.80
C PRO A 168 6.10 10.31 7.97
N LEU A 169 4.99 9.84 8.61
CA LEU A 169 4.05 8.90 8.00
C LEU A 169 2.93 9.63 7.24
N PHE A 170 2.37 10.69 7.81
CA PHE A 170 1.23 11.41 7.26
C PHE A 170 1.64 12.66 6.49
N THR A 171 0.89 13.01 5.43
CA THR A 171 1.15 14.16 4.56
C THR A 171 1.24 15.48 5.34
N ASP A 172 0.33 15.69 6.30
CA ASP A 172 0.34 16.91 7.13
C ASP A 172 1.59 17.00 8.01
N ALA A 173 2.01 15.85 8.57
CA ALA A 173 3.24 15.76 9.33
C ALA A 173 4.48 16.06 8.47
N VAL A 174 4.49 15.57 7.22
CA VAL A 174 5.56 15.89 6.25
C VAL A 174 5.60 17.37 5.97
N THR A 175 4.45 18.00 5.75
CA THR A 175 4.35 19.44 5.48
C THR A 175 4.90 20.27 6.64
N GLN A 176 4.55 19.91 7.88
CA GLN A 176 5.04 20.60 9.07
C GLN A 176 6.55 20.40 9.30
N ALA A 177 7.04 19.16 9.19
CA ALA A 177 8.46 18.85 9.32
C ALA A 177 9.28 19.59 8.25
N ARG A 178 8.76 19.62 7.02
CA ARG A 178 9.34 20.34 5.89
C ARG A 178 9.44 21.83 6.14
N ALA A 179 8.39 22.46 6.65
CA ALA A 179 8.40 23.89 6.96
C ALA A 179 9.54 24.28 7.89
N VAL A 180 9.93 23.41 8.81
CA VAL A 180 11.05 23.62 9.73
C VAL A 180 12.38 23.36 9.05
N THR A 181 12.54 22.22 8.37
CA THR A 181 13.80 21.85 7.71
C THR A 181 14.17 22.78 6.55
N ASP A 182 13.18 23.34 5.85
CA ASP A 182 13.40 24.27 4.74
C ASP A 182 13.86 25.67 5.21
N GLN A 183 13.64 26.02 6.49
CA GLN A 183 14.09 27.28 7.06
C GLN A 183 15.56 27.28 7.50
N MET A 184 16.24 26.12 7.47
CA MET A 184 17.65 26.07 7.81
C MET A 184 18.49 26.86 6.80
N ARG A 185 19.11 27.95 7.32
CA ARG A 185 19.93 28.88 6.51
C ARG A 185 21.40 28.90 6.92
N ASP A 186 21.79 28.11 7.88
CA ASP A 186 23.08 28.22 8.58
C ASP A 186 24.26 27.58 7.84
N GLY A 187 24.15 27.35 6.53
CA GLY A 187 25.22 26.70 5.75
C GLY A 187 25.39 25.20 6.05
N ARG A 188 24.59 24.62 6.94
CA ARG A 188 24.49 23.15 7.12
C ARG A 188 23.68 22.55 5.98
N SER A 189 24.11 21.39 5.46
CA SER A 189 23.28 20.65 4.52
C SER A 189 22.00 20.18 5.25
N ARG A 190 20.84 20.33 4.60
CA ARG A 190 19.58 19.82 5.16
C ARG A 190 19.64 18.30 5.26
N PRO A 191 19.28 17.71 6.41
CA PRO A 191 19.12 16.27 6.50
C PRO A 191 18.07 15.79 5.49
N PRO A 192 18.39 14.80 4.66
CA PRO A 192 17.40 14.19 3.77
C PRO A 192 16.34 13.47 4.58
N MET A 193 15.18 13.21 3.94
CA MET A 193 14.06 12.52 4.57
C MET A 193 13.64 11.30 3.74
N LEU A 194 13.56 10.14 4.37
CA LEU A 194 12.92 8.94 3.85
C LEU A 194 11.49 8.90 4.37
N LEU A 195 10.56 9.43 3.57
CA LEU A 195 9.16 9.59 3.96
C LEU A 195 8.42 8.26 3.90
N LEU A 196 7.67 7.93 4.94
CA LEU A 196 6.79 6.76 4.99
C LEU A 196 5.40 7.05 4.39
N SER A 197 5.22 8.22 3.79
CA SER A 197 3.99 8.64 3.12
C SER A 197 3.82 7.93 1.77
N ASN A 198 2.58 7.71 1.38
CA ASN A 198 2.20 7.22 0.07
C ASN A 198 1.72 8.35 -0.88
N ASN A 199 1.89 9.61 -0.51
CA ASN A 199 1.55 10.76 -1.33
C ASN A 199 2.77 11.21 -2.14
N VAL A 200 2.70 11.08 -3.47
CA VAL A 200 3.78 11.47 -4.39
C VAL A 200 4.09 12.96 -4.36
N ASP A 201 3.11 13.81 -4.03
CA ASP A 201 3.24 15.27 -4.06
C ASP A 201 4.20 15.82 -3.00
N VAL A 202 4.52 15.02 -1.97
CA VAL A 202 5.46 15.43 -0.92
C VAL A 202 6.91 15.08 -1.24
N ALA A 203 7.17 14.34 -2.32
CA ALA A 203 8.52 14.00 -2.75
C ALA A 203 9.29 15.21 -3.29
N SER A 204 10.60 15.22 -3.14
CA SER A 204 11.51 16.22 -3.71
C SER A 204 12.92 15.65 -3.83
N ALA A 205 13.89 16.45 -4.30
CA ALA A 205 15.27 15.99 -4.52
C ALA A 205 15.96 15.46 -3.25
N ASP A 206 15.56 15.93 -2.07
CA ASP A 206 16.10 15.56 -0.76
C ASP A 206 15.06 14.82 0.13
N ARG A 207 13.93 14.41 -0.47
CA ARG A 207 12.81 13.74 0.21
C ARG A 207 12.31 12.60 -0.65
N TRP A 208 12.62 11.38 -0.25
CA TRP A 208 12.28 10.17 -0.99
C TRP A 208 11.15 9.42 -0.31
N LEU A 209 10.24 8.88 -1.11
CA LEU A 209 9.15 8.03 -0.62
C LEU A 209 9.64 6.59 -0.44
N MET A 210 9.36 6.02 0.72
CA MET A 210 9.60 4.61 1.06
C MET A 210 8.31 3.81 1.19
N GLY A 211 7.19 4.34 0.71
CA GLY A 211 5.90 3.67 0.77
C GLY A 211 5.58 2.89 -0.51
N TYR A 212 4.68 1.93 -0.40
CA TYR A 212 4.04 1.34 -1.58
C TYR A 212 3.09 2.36 -2.19
N LEU A 213 3.47 2.91 -3.35
CA LEU A 213 2.63 3.88 -4.04
C LEU A 213 1.47 3.17 -4.74
N PRO A 214 0.22 3.55 -4.47
CA PRO A 214 -0.95 2.93 -5.12
C PRO A 214 -0.90 3.02 -6.64
N GLU A 215 -0.32 4.08 -7.19
CA GLU A 215 -0.12 4.29 -8.61
C GLU A 215 0.82 3.25 -9.23
N GLN A 216 1.95 2.95 -8.58
CA GLN A 216 2.90 1.93 -9.04
C GLN A 216 2.30 0.52 -8.99
N GLN A 217 1.50 0.24 -7.95
CA GLN A 217 0.77 -1.02 -7.87
C GLN A 217 -0.23 -1.16 -9.02
N LEU A 218 -0.94 -0.08 -9.33
CA LEU A 218 -1.88 -0.04 -10.42
C LEU A 218 -1.18 -0.24 -11.78
N ASP A 219 0.03 0.31 -11.97
CA ASP A 219 0.86 0.07 -13.15
C ASP A 219 1.15 -1.41 -13.37
N GLY A 220 1.54 -2.11 -12.30
CA GLY A 220 1.79 -3.54 -12.34
C GLY A 220 0.54 -4.35 -12.68
N LEU A 221 -0.59 -4.03 -12.02
CA LEU A 221 -1.87 -4.70 -12.26
C LEU A 221 -2.39 -4.48 -13.69
N LEU A 222 -2.33 -3.25 -14.19
CA LEU A 222 -2.74 -2.92 -15.56
C LEU A 222 -1.82 -3.59 -16.58
N GLY A 223 -0.50 -3.58 -16.36
CA GLY A 223 0.46 -4.26 -17.21
C GLY A 223 0.15 -5.77 -17.30
N HIS A 224 -0.14 -6.40 -16.16
CA HIS A 224 -0.54 -7.80 -16.11
C HIS A 224 -1.87 -8.05 -16.83
N ALA A 225 -2.90 -7.28 -16.55
CA ALA A 225 -4.20 -7.44 -17.20
C ALA A 225 -4.11 -7.29 -18.73
N VAL A 226 -3.37 -6.29 -19.21
CA VAL A 226 -3.13 -6.09 -20.64
C VAL A 226 -2.32 -7.24 -21.25
N SER A 227 -1.28 -7.74 -20.56
CA SER A 227 -0.47 -8.88 -21.04
C SER A 227 -1.27 -10.17 -21.13
N THR A 228 -2.27 -10.37 -20.27
CA THR A 228 -3.21 -11.52 -20.29
C THR A 228 -4.39 -11.33 -21.25
N GLY A 229 -4.33 -10.32 -22.12
CA GLY A 229 -5.30 -10.13 -23.21
C GLY A 229 -6.54 -9.31 -22.84
N LYS A 230 -6.61 -8.70 -21.64
CA LYS A 230 -7.70 -7.81 -21.27
C LYS A 230 -7.60 -6.51 -22.08
N ARG A 231 -8.74 -6.05 -22.63
CA ARG A 231 -8.78 -4.85 -23.48
C ARG A 231 -9.91 -3.88 -23.12
N ARG A 232 -11.05 -4.40 -22.62
CA ARG A 232 -12.22 -3.61 -22.27
C ARG A 232 -12.19 -3.30 -20.77
N PHE A 233 -11.63 -2.15 -20.43
CA PHE A 233 -11.48 -1.70 -19.06
C PHE A 233 -12.60 -0.75 -18.66
N ALA A 234 -13.14 -0.91 -17.46
CA ALA A 234 -14.01 0.06 -16.82
C ALA A 234 -13.36 0.59 -15.54
N LEU A 235 -13.59 1.86 -15.24
CA LEU A 235 -13.06 2.52 -14.04
C LEU A 235 -14.21 2.99 -13.17
N ILE A 236 -14.19 2.60 -11.91
CA ILE A 236 -15.11 3.08 -10.90
C ILE A 236 -14.33 3.71 -9.75
N ALA A 237 -14.65 4.95 -9.41
CA ALA A 237 -13.89 5.73 -8.43
C ALA A 237 -14.79 6.27 -7.33
N GLN A 238 -14.24 6.37 -6.13
CA GLN A 238 -14.81 7.13 -5.04
C GLN A 238 -14.57 8.63 -5.30
N ASP A 239 -15.55 9.48 -5.01
CA ASP A 239 -15.40 10.94 -5.08
C ASP A 239 -14.58 11.45 -3.88
N SER A 240 -13.29 11.20 -3.96
CA SER A 240 -12.27 11.62 -3.00
C SER A 240 -10.99 12.00 -3.73
N LEU A 241 -10.13 12.77 -3.09
CA LEU A 241 -8.81 13.12 -3.68
C LEU A 241 -8.01 11.87 -4.05
N PHE A 242 -8.08 10.84 -3.22
CA PHE A 242 -7.41 9.55 -3.47
C PHE A 242 -8.01 8.84 -4.69
N GLY A 243 -9.34 8.73 -4.74
CA GLY A 243 -10.04 8.10 -5.85
C GLY A 243 -9.82 8.82 -7.19
N GLN A 244 -9.90 10.14 -7.20
CA GLN A 244 -9.67 10.95 -8.40
C GLN A 244 -8.22 10.84 -8.89
N ARG A 245 -7.24 10.77 -7.98
CA ARG A 245 -5.82 10.60 -8.33
C ARG A 245 -5.58 9.24 -8.98
N LEU A 246 -6.11 8.16 -8.40
CA LEU A 246 -6.01 6.81 -8.98
C LEU A 246 -6.75 6.71 -10.32
N LEU A 247 -7.93 7.32 -10.44
CA LEU A 247 -8.70 7.37 -11.68
C LEU A 247 -7.91 8.04 -12.81
N THR A 248 -7.30 9.18 -12.52
CA THR A 248 -6.47 9.93 -13.47
C THR A 248 -5.27 9.10 -13.91
N HIS A 249 -4.56 8.50 -12.95
CA HIS A 249 -3.40 7.67 -13.22
C HIS A 249 -3.76 6.43 -14.06
N ALA A 250 -4.85 5.71 -13.68
CA ALA A 250 -5.34 4.56 -14.44
C ALA A 250 -5.70 4.91 -15.88
N SER A 251 -6.40 6.03 -16.07
CA SER A 251 -6.80 6.51 -17.41
C SER A 251 -5.58 6.81 -18.28
N GLN A 252 -4.58 7.47 -17.70
CA GLN A 252 -3.33 7.80 -18.40
C GLN A 252 -2.54 6.52 -18.71
N ARG A 253 -2.46 5.59 -17.77
CA ARG A 253 -1.75 4.33 -17.98
C ARG A 253 -2.40 3.45 -19.04
N LEU A 254 -3.74 3.41 -19.12
CA LEU A 254 -4.45 2.75 -20.22
C LEU A 254 -4.16 3.42 -21.56
N ALA A 255 -4.10 4.75 -21.60
CA ALA A 255 -3.74 5.48 -22.83
C ALA A 255 -2.32 5.14 -23.32
N ASP A 256 -1.35 4.93 -22.41
CA ASP A 256 0.01 4.47 -22.75
C ASP A 256 0.00 3.10 -23.44
N PHE A 257 -0.99 2.25 -23.14
CA PHE A 257 -1.22 0.96 -23.81
C PHE A 257 -2.07 1.09 -25.10
N GLY A 258 -2.44 2.31 -25.49
CA GLY A 258 -3.33 2.56 -26.64
C GLY A 258 -4.79 2.18 -26.36
N LEU A 259 -5.20 2.12 -25.10
CA LEU A 259 -6.55 1.76 -24.67
C LEU A 259 -7.28 2.97 -24.08
N THR A 260 -8.60 2.97 -24.24
CA THR A 260 -9.50 3.92 -23.57
C THR A 260 -10.48 3.14 -22.71
N PRO A 261 -10.84 3.65 -21.52
CA PRO A 261 -11.86 3.00 -20.69
C PRO A 261 -13.21 2.94 -21.43
N GLU A 262 -13.87 1.78 -21.39
CA GLU A 262 -15.23 1.59 -21.93
C GLU A 262 -16.30 2.33 -21.13
N ALA A 263 -16.05 2.50 -19.85
CA ALA A 263 -16.89 3.24 -18.94
C ALA A 263 -16.06 3.82 -17.78
N VAL A 264 -16.44 5.02 -17.36
CA VAL A 264 -15.87 5.69 -16.18
C VAL A 264 -17.01 6.18 -15.31
N ARG A 265 -16.94 5.89 -14.01
CA ARG A 265 -17.92 6.36 -13.03
C ARG A 265 -17.23 6.82 -11.76
N VAL A 266 -17.55 8.03 -11.32
CA VAL A 266 -17.24 8.53 -9.99
C VAL A 266 -18.51 8.46 -9.16
N LEU A 267 -18.45 7.84 -7.98
CA LEU A 267 -19.56 7.71 -7.04
C LEU A 267 -19.38 8.69 -5.89
N SER A 268 -20.38 9.53 -5.68
CA SER A 268 -20.42 10.47 -4.56
C SER A 268 -20.71 9.76 -3.23
N ASP A 269 -20.42 10.42 -2.11
CA ASP A 269 -20.77 9.92 -0.78
C ASP A 269 -22.28 9.70 -0.62
N ASP A 270 -23.14 10.55 -1.22
CA ASP A 270 -24.58 10.40 -1.21
C ASP A 270 -25.03 9.14 -1.97
N GLU A 271 -24.42 8.85 -3.12
CA GLU A 271 -24.69 7.62 -3.88
C GLU A 271 -24.20 6.38 -3.12
N LEU A 272 -23.09 6.49 -2.43
CA LEU A 272 -22.56 5.40 -1.60
C LEU A 272 -23.39 5.20 -0.33
N ALA A 273 -23.99 6.24 0.25
CA ALA A 273 -24.78 6.17 1.47
C ALA A 273 -26.14 5.50 1.26
N ASP A 274 -26.78 5.71 0.10
CA ASP A 274 -28.09 5.18 -0.23
C ASP A 274 -28.02 3.98 -1.18
N GLU A 275 -28.60 2.86 -0.77
CA GLU A 275 -28.55 1.60 -1.54
C GLU A 275 -29.25 1.73 -2.91
N THR A 276 -30.35 2.49 -2.99
CA THR A 276 -31.10 2.67 -4.24
C THR A 276 -30.32 3.52 -5.23
N ASN A 277 -29.69 4.59 -4.74
CA ASN A 277 -28.85 5.45 -5.55
C ASN A 277 -27.63 4.68 -6.08
N LEU A 278 -26.98 3.90 -5.21
CA LEU A 278 -25.85 3.05 -5.59
C LEU A 278 -26.25 2.02 -6.66
N LYS A 279 -27.36 1.31 -6.46
CA LYS A 279 -27.87 0.35 -7.44
C LYS A 279 -28.18 1.01 -8.79
N ASN A 280 -28.81 2.18 -8.80
CA ASN A 280 -29.10 2.92 -10.02
C ASN A 280 -27.83 3.37 -10.75
N ALA A 281 -26.85 3.88 -10.01
CA ALA A 281 -25.57 4.31 -10.55
C ALA A 281 -24.80 3.14 -11.18
N ILE A 282 -24.71 2.01 -10.48
CA ILE A 282 -24.01 0.80 -10.96
C ILE A 282 -24.78 0.16 -12.13
N ARG A 283 -26.11 0.11 -12.08
CA ARG A 283 -26.94 -0.37 -13.21
C ARG A 283 -26.67 0.43 -14.49
N ALA A 284 -26.60 1.74 -14.38
CA ALA A 284 -26.26 2.59 -15.53
C ALA A 284 -24.83 2.38 -16.02
N PHE A 285 -23.88 2.23 -15.10
CA PHE A 285 -22.47 2.00 -15.40
C PHE A 285 -22.25 0.67 -16.13
N THR A 286 -22.90 -0.41 -15.68
CA THR A 286 -22.80 -1.74 -16.30
C THR A 286 -23.61 -1.87 -17.58
N ARG A 287 -24.42 -0.87 -17.94
CA ARG A 287 -25.36 -0.92 -19.06
C ARG A 287 -26.33 -2.11 -18.96
N TYR A 288 -26.65 -2.52 -17.71
CA TYR A 288 -27.47 -3.68 -17.45
C TYR A 288 -28.89 -3.52 -17.99
N THR A 289 -29.31 -4.53 -18.76
CA THR A 289 -30.69 -4.66 -19.25
C THR A 289 -31.29 -5.92 -18.62
N ALA A 290 -32.44 -5.77 -17.96
CA ALA A 290 -33.12 -6.92 -17.39
C ALA A 290 -33.50 -7.94 -18.48
N PRO A 291 -33.43 -9.25 -18.19
CA PRO A 291 -33.92 -10.27 -19.11
C PRO A 291 -35.38 -10.02 -19.46
N ILE A 292 -35.74 -10.19 -20.74
CA ILE A 292 -37.11 -10.22 -21.19
C ILE A 292 -37.43 -11.71 -21.40
N ASP A 293 -38.44 -12.24 -20.67
CA ASP A 293 -39.00 -13.59 -20.85
C ASP A 293 -37.97 -14.71 -20.99
N ASP A 294 -37.38 -15.17 -19.90
CA ASP A 294 -36.51 -16.37 -19.80
C ASP A 294 -35.38 -16.51 -20.86
N VAL A 295 -35.13 -15.49 -21.66
CA VAL A 295 -34.02 -15.47 -22.60
C VAL A 295 -32.74 -15.22 -21.80
N PRO A 296 -31.78 -16.16 -21.81
CA PRO A 296 -30.50 -15.94 -21.15
C PRO A 296 -29.86 -14.65 -21.69
N LEU A 297 -29.54 -13.71 -20.81
CA LEU A 297 -28.76 -12.54 -21.17
C LEU A 297 -27.44 -12.92 -21.81
N ALA A 298 -26.92 -12.04 -22.66
CA ALA A 298 -25.62 -12.20 -23.28
C ALA A 298 -24.59 -12.65 -22.22
N LYS A 299 -23.90 -13.76 -22.51
CA LYS A 299 -22.94 -14.38 -21.60
C LYS A 299 -21.74 -13.49 -21.28
N ASP A 300 -21.50 -12.44 -22.06
CA ASP A 300 -20.27 -11.67 -22.00
C ASP A 300 -20.50 -10.36 -21.21
N SER A 301 -19.68 -10.16 -20.20
CA SER A 301 -19.56 -8.87 -19.53
C SER A 301 -19.19 -7.77 -20.53
N PRO A 302 -19.73 -6.55 -20.41
CA PRO A 302 -19.29 -5.42 -21.23
C PRO A 302 -17.82 -5.05 -20.98
N PHE A 303 -17.24 -5.54 -19.89
CA PHE A 303 -15.87 -5.26 -19.48
C PHE A 303 -15.08 -6.55 -19.28
N ASP A 304 -13.78 -6.51 -19.60
CA ASP A 304 -12.82 -7.58 -19.28
C ASP A 304 -12.21 -7.39 -17.90
N ALA A 305 -12.12 -6.13 -17.45
CA ALA A 305 -11.61 -5.77 -16.15
C ALA A 305 -12.27 -4.49 -15.61
N VAL A 306 -12.43 -4.43 -14.29
CA VAL A 306 -12.92 -3.24 -13.56
C VAL A 306 -11.85 -2.79 -12.58
N ILE A 307 -11.46 -1.53 -12.67
CA ILE A 307 -10.50 -0.88 -11.78
C ILE A 307 -11.28 -0.10 -10.73
N PHE A 308 -11.00 -0.39 -9.47
CA PHE A 308 -11.61 0.29 -8.34
C PHE A 308 -10.62 1.32 -7.79
N ALA A 309 -10.90 2.59 -8.03
CA ALA A 309 -10.12 3.72 -7.54
C ALA A 309 -10.74 4.26 -6.24
N GLY A 310 -10.52 3.58 -5.14
CA GLY A 310 -11.04 3.94 -3.84
C GLY A 310 -10.43 3.15 -2.69
N ASP A 311 -10.92 3.38 -1.49
CA ASP A 311 -10.53 2.67 -0.29
C ASP A 311 -11.18 1.26 -0.21
N PRO A 312 -10.82 0.41 0.77
CA PRO A 312 -11.41 -0.92 0.93
C PRO A 312 -12.92 -0.91 1.17
N ALA A 313 -13.43 0.09 1.91
CA ALA A 313 -14.86 0.19 2.22
C ALA A 313 -15.66 0.51 0.95
N PHE A 314 -15.12 1.34 0.07
CA PHE A 314 -15.67 1.60 -1.26
C PHE A 314 -15.78 0.31 -2.07
N ALA A 315 -14.73 -0.50 -2.11
CA ALA A 315 -14.73 -1.77 -2.84
C ALA A 315 -15.75 -2.76 -2.27
N LEU A 316 -15.80 -2.92 -0.94
CA LEU A 316 -16.77 -3.80 -0.26
C LEU A 316 -18.22 -3.43 -0.55
N ARG A 317 -18.51 -2.15 -0.76
CA ARG A 317 -19.87 -1.68 -1.10
C ARG A 317 -20.20 -1.85 -2.57
N THR A 318 -19.26 -1.59 -3.46
CA THR A 318 -19.53 -1.51 -4.91
C THR A 318 -19.40 -2.86 -5.61
N ALA A 319 -18.45 -3.72 -5.22
CA ALA A 319 -18.20 -4.99 -5.86
C ALA A 319 -19.42 -5.95 -5.85
N PRO A 320 -20.15 -6.13 -4.74
CA PRO A 320 -21.36 -6.98 -4.74
C PRO A 320 -22.45 -6.45 -5.66
N VAL A 321 -22.60 -5.12 -5.76
CA VAL A 321 -23.59 -4.49 -6.62
C VAL A 321 -23.23 -4.63 -8.10
N LEU A 322 -21.94 -4.56 -8.45
CA LEU A 322 -21.46 -4.90 -9.80
C LEU A 322 -21.78 -6.34 -10.17
N ALA A 323 -21.51 -7.27 -9.25
CA ALA A 323 -21.83 -8.68 -9.46
C ALA A 323 -23.34 -8.92 -9.65
N PHE A 324 -24.18 -8.22 -8.90
CA PHE A 324 -25.63 -8.25 -9.04
C PHE A 324 -26.09 -7.79 -10.44
N TYR A 325 -25.38 -6.90 -11.08
CA TYR A 325 -25.62 -6.42 -12.44
C TYR A 325 -24.72 -7.09 -13.50
N ASP A 326 -24.45 -8.37 -13.33
CA ASP A 326 -23.77 -9.23 -14.30
C ASP A 326 -22.29 -8.87 -14.62
N VAL A 327 -21.65 -8.06 -13.79
CA VAL A 327 -20.22 -7.76 -13.86
C VAL A 327 -19.53 -8.27 -12.59
N GLY A 328 -19.63 -9.58 -12.36
CA GLY A 328 -18.99 -10.25 -11.24
C GLY A 328 -17.54 -10.68 -11.52
N PRO A 329 -16.79 -11.12 -10.50
CA PRO A 329 -15.39 -11.55 -10.65
C PRO A 329 -15.23 -12.82 -11.51
N ASP A 330 -16.31 -13.57 -11.74
CA ASP A 330 -16.39 -14.68 -12.69
C ASP A 330 -16.41 -14.23 -14.16
N ARG A 331 -16.72 -12.96 -14.42
CA ARG A 331 -16.89 -12.38 -15.75
C ARG A 331 -15.93 -11.25 -16.07
N ALA A 332 -15.48 -10.52 -15.07
CA ALA A 332 -14.55 -9.41 -15.21
C ALA A 332 -13.49 -9.45 -14.13
N LEU A 333 -12.23 -9.21 -14.48
CA LEU A 333 -11.14 -9.14 -13.53
C LEU A 333 -11.29 -7.87 -12.68
N TYR A 334 -11.36 -8.02 -11.35
CA TYR A 334 -11.38 -6.90 -10.42
C TYR A 334 -9.96 -6.51 -10.04
N LEU A 335 -9.63 -5.24 -10.23
CA LEU A 335 -8.32 -4.67 -9.95
C LEU A 335 -8.42 -3.61 -8.86
N GLY A 336 -7.68 -3.78 -7.78
CA GLY A 336 -7.59 -2.86 -6.66
C GLY A 336 -6.16 -2.67 -6.19
N ASN A 337 -5.93 -1.73 -5.27
CA ASN A 337 -4.62 -1.48 -4.69
C ASN A 337 -4.36 -2.37 -3.45
N ALA A 338 -3.14 -2.33 -2.89
CA ALA A 338 -2.77 -3.16 -1.73
C ALA A 338 -3.57 -2.89 -0.46
N LEU A 339 -4.30 -1.76 -0.36
CA LEU A 339 -5.21 -1.50 0.76
C LEU A 339 -6.36 -2.52 0.79
N TRP A 340 -6.61 -3.21 -0.34
CA TRP A 340 -7.59 -4.28 -0.44
C TRP A 340 -7.14 -5.59 0.20
N ASN A 341 -5.87 -5.74 0.56
CA ASN A 341 -5.37 -6.90 1.27
C ASN A 341 -5.84 -6.91 2.73
N GLN A 342 -7.15 -6.92 2.92
CA GLN A 342 -7.83 -7.00 4.20
C GLN A 342 -8.64 -8.29 4.27
N HIS A 343 -8.66 -8.91 5.45
CA HIS A 343 -9.34 -10.19 5.67
C HIS A 343 -10.82 -10.17 5.26
N GLN A 344 -11.47 -9.02 5.34
CA GLN A 344 -12.87 -8.82 4.96
C GLN A 344 -13.14 -8.92 3.44
N LEU A 345 -12.11 -8.76 2.60
CA LEU A 345 -12.23 -8.87 1.13
C LEU A 345 -11.84 -10.26 0.60
N LEU A 346 -11.33 -11.13 1.48
CA LEU A 346 -10.88 -12.47 1.13
C LEU A 346 -11.89 -13.58 1.49
N VAL A 347 -13.09 -13.23 1.95
CA VAL A 347 -14.16 -14.16 2.39
C VAL A 347 -15.23 -14.29 1.33
#